data_143d8219adf6cfaf41c0caab10ce1704
#
_entry.id   143d8219adf6cfaf41c0caab10ce1704
#
_cell.length_a   1.000
_cell.length_b   1.000
_cell.length_c   1.000
_cell.angle_alpha   90.00
_cell.angle_beta   90.00
_cell.angle_gamma   90.00
#
_symmetry.space_group_name_H-M   'P 1'
#
loop_
_entity.id
_entity.type
_entity.pdbx_description
1 polymer ?
#
loop_
_entity_poly.entity_id
_entity_poly.type
_entity_poly.pdbx_seq_one_letter_code
_entity_poly.pdbx_strand_id
1 'polypeptide(L)' 'DYCTYEDLSPDGNEHYIVNFPFIENEYYYNVLLSFGDKCECLEPLHIRTEMKRRLYNIAAIYEN' A
#
# COMPACT_ATOMS: atom_id res chain seq x y z
N ASP A 1 4.06 -9.50 -11.98
CA ASP A 1 3.03 -8.45 -11.97
C ASP A 1 3.61 -7.12 -11.53
N TYR A 2 2.93 -6.04 -11.88
CA TYR A 2 3.33 -4.69 -11.46
C TYR A 2 2.26 -4.10 -10.57
N CYS A 3 2.70 -3.44 -9.52
CA CYS A 3 1.84 -2.68 -8.64
C CYS A 3 2.03 -1.20 -8.91
N THR A 4 0.92 -0.47 -9.02
CA THR A 4 0.95 0.99 -9.16
C THR A 4 0.60 1.60 -7.83
N TYR A 5 1.41 2.55 -7.37
CA TYR A 5 1.11 3.27 -6.16
C TYR A 5 1.32 4.77 -6.35
N GLU A 6 0.66 5.54 -5.51
CA GLU A 6 0.82 6.98 -5.45
C GLU A 6 1.52 7.37 -4.15
N ASP A 7 2.57 8.16 -4.28
CA ASP A 7 3.27 8.70 -3.12
C ASP A 7 2.49 9.90 -2.58
N LEU A 8 1.97 9.76 -1.37
CA LEU A 8 1.19 10.80 -0.70
C LEU A 8 2.10 11.57 0.24
N SER A 9 3.00 12.38 -0.33
CA SER A 9 3.95 13.15 0.46
C SER A 9 3.23 14.00 1.52
N PRO A 10 3.75 14.04 2.76
CA PRO A 10 3.14 14.85 3.82
C PRO A 10 3.03 16.34 3.48
N ASP A 11 3.90 16.82 2.60
CA ASP A 11 3.88 18.21 2.16
C ASP A 11 2.71 18.51 1.22
N GLY A 12 2.05 17.49 0.74
CA GLY A 12 0.80 17.61 0.00
C GLY A 12 0.89 18.22 -1.39
N ASN A 13 2.08 18.62 -1.81
CA ASN A 13 2.22 19.43 -3.01
C ASN A 13 2.51 18.62 -4.26
N GLU A 14 3.03 17.41 -4.11
CA GLU A 14 3.36 16.59 -5.27
C GLU A 14 2.99 15.14 -5.00
N HIS A 15 2.32 14.54 -5.96
CA HIS A 15 1.98 13.14 -5.96
C HIS A 15 2.63 12.47 -7.15
N TYR A 16 3.22 11.32 -6.93
CA TYR A 16 3.89 10.57 -7.98
C TYR A 16 3.18 9.24 -8.14
N ILE A 17 2.90 8.87 -9.39
CA ILE A 17 2.39 7.55 -9.69
C ILE A 17 3.56 6.72 -10.19
N VAL A 18 3.82 5.61 -9.53
CA VAL A 18 4.98 4.77 -9.80
C VAL A 18 4.51 3.34 -10.00
N ASN A 19 5.08 2.69 -11.00
CA ASN A 19 4.89 1.26 -11.21
C ASN A 19 6.13 0.55 -10.69
N PHE A 20 5.93 -0.50 -9.89
CA PHE A 20 7.06 -1.33 -9.51
C PHE A 20 6.69 -2.81 -9.60
N PRO A 21 7.69 -3.68 -9.83
CA PRO A 21 7.42 -5.12 -9.90
C PRO A 21 6.93 -5.61 -8.55
N PHE A 22 5.87 -6.42 -8.58
CA PHE A 22 5.28 -6.97 -7.36
C PHE A 22 5.09 -8.47 -7.53
N ILE A 23 5.69 -9.22 -6.64
CA ILE A 23 5.44 -10.65 -6.54
C ILE A 23 4.55 -10.84 -5.33
N GLU A 24 3.41 -11.49 -5.52
CA GLU A 24 2.41 -11.62 -4.46
C GLU A 24 2.89 -12.59 -3.39
N ASN A 25 3.57 -12.07 -2.39
CA ASN A 25 4.04 -12.81 -1.22
C ASN A 25 4.12 -11.87 -0.02
N GLU A 26 4.37 -12.44 1.14
CA GLU A 26 4.42 -11.69 2.40
C GLU A 26 5.47 -10.58 2.37
N TYR A 27 6.61 -10.84 1.76
CA TYR A 27 7.69 -9.85 1.71
C TYR A 27 7.24 -8.57 1.01
N TYR A 28 6.61 -8.72 -0.16
CA TYR A 28 6.17 -7.55 -0.93
C TYR A 28 5.01 -6.83 -0.27
N TYR A 29 4.08 -7.55 0.36
CA TYR A 29 3.03 -6.90 1.14
C TYR A 29 3.62 -6.11 2.30
N ASN A 30 4.64 -6.66 2.97
CA ASN A 30 5.30 -5.94 4.05
C ASN A 30 6.03 -4.70 3.53
N VAL A 31 6.62 -4.75 2.34
CA VAL A 31 7.22 -3.57 1.71
C VAL A 31 6.17 -2.48 1.51
N LEU A 32 4.99 -2.84 0.97
CA LEU A 32 3.91 -1.87 0.81
C LEU A 32 3.46 -1.29 2.15
N LEU A 33 3.32 -2.12 3.16
CA LEU A 33 2.94 -1.66 4.50
C LEU A 33 3.98 -0.73 5.11
N SER A 34 5.25 -0.94 4.77
CA SER A 34 6.35 -0.13 5.32
C SER A 34 6.28 1.33 4.90
N PHE A 35 5.58 1.64 3.81
CA PHE A 35 5.39 3.02 3.39
C PHE A 35 4.42 3.79 4.28
N GLY A 36 3.65 3.08 5.11
CA GLY A 36 2.72 3.71 6.03
C GLY A 36 1.63 4.47 5.28
N ASP A 37 1.41 5.70 5.70
CA ASP A 37 0.40 6.56 5.08
C ASP A 37 0.94 7.43 3.93
N LYS A 38 2.14 7.11 3.46
CA LYS A 38 2.80 7.91 2.43
C LYS A 38 2.60 7.39 1.03
N CYS A 39 1.99 6.23 0.86
CA CYS A 39 1.66 5.75 -0.47
C CYS A 39 0.35 4.96 -0.44
N GLU A 40 -0.29 4.96 -1.58
CA GLU A 40 -1.53 4.23 -1.79
C GLU A 40 -1.35 3.26 -2.94
N CYS A 41 -1.68 1.99 -2.72
CA CYS A 41 -1.72 1.02 -3.81
C CYS A 41 -2.97 1.27 -4.64
N LEU A 42 -2.78 1.66 -5.90
CA LEU A 42 -3.87 1.97 -6.79
C LEU A 42 -4.33 0.73 -7.57
N GLU A 43 -3.37 -0.03 -8.06
CA GLU A 43 -3.60 -1.19 -8.92
C GLU A 43 -2.52 -2.23 -8.69
N PRO A 44 -2.79 -3.51 -8.94
CA PRO A 44 -4.07 -4.06 -9.38
C PRO A 44 -5.06 -4.17 -8.21
N LEU A 45 -6.34 -4.30 -8.55
CA LEU A 45 -7.40 -4.29 -7.54
C LEU A 45 -7.24 -5.37 -6.48
N HIS A 46 -6.81 -6.58 -6.87
CA HIS A 46 -6.68 -7.66 -5.89
C HIS A 46 -5.60 -7.39 -4.85
N ILE A 47 -4.52 -6.71 -5.22
CA ILE A 47 -3.48 -6.32 -4.27
C ILE A 47 -3.99 -5.18 -3.38
N ARG A 48 -4.68 -4.20 -3.97
CA ARG A 48 -5.30 -3.12 -3.20
C ARG A 48 -6.29 -3.68 -2.17
N THR A 49 -7.10 -4.64 -2.56
CA THR A 49 -8.08 -5.27 -1.68
C THR A 49 -7.39 -6.03 -0.54
N GLU A 50 -6.33 -6.76 -0.83
CA GLU A 50 -5.57 -7.48 0.20
C GLU A 50 -4.88 -6.50 1.16
N MET A 51 -4.34 -5.39 0.65
CA MET A 51 -3.76 -4.35 1.50
C MET A 51 -4.81 -3.78 2.45
N LYS A 52 -6.00 -3.50 1.93
CA LYS A 52 -7.09 -2.98 2.75
C LYS A 52 -7.47 -3.97 3.86
N ARG A 53 -7.53 -5.26 3.53
CA ARG A 53 -7.83 -6.31 4.51
C ARG A 53 -6.78 -6.34 5.63
N ARG A 54 -5.50 -6.28 5.26
CA ARG A 54 -4.40 -6.31 6.22
C ARG A 54 -4.42 -5.08 7.12
N LEU A 55 -4.65 -3.92 6.54
CA LEU A 55 -4.71 -2.67 7.29
C LEU A 55 -5.90 -2.67 8.26
N TYR A 56 -7.03 -3.20 7.82
CA TYR A 56 -8.21 -3.32 8.68
C TYR A 56 -7.90 -4.20 9.89
N ASN A 57 -7.24 -5.34 9.66
CA ASN A 57 -6.88 -6.25 10.74
C ASN A 57 -5.88 -5.62 11.70
N ILE A 58 -4.93 -4.85 11.18
CA ILE A 58 -3.96 -4.15 12.01
C ILE A 58 -4.67 -3.10 12.88
N ALA A 59 -5.54 -2.31 12.25
CA ALA A 59 -6.28 -1.27 12.97
C ALA A 59 -7.14 -1.88 14.09
N ALA A 60 -7.73 -3.03 13.85
CA ALA A 60 -8.56 -3.71 14.83
C ALA A 60 -7.81 -4.06 16.11
N ILE A 61 -6.51 -4.34 16.01
CA ILE A 61 -5.66 -4.63 17.17
C ILE A 61 -5.61 -3.43 18.11
N TYR A 62 -5.63 -2.23 17.54
CA TYR A 62 -5.46 -0.99 18.31
C TYR A 62 -6.79 -0.35 18.74
N GLU A 63 -7.90 -0.96 18.41
CA GLU A 63 -9.22 -0.40 18.73
C GLU A 63 -9.70 -0.75 20.14
N ASN A 64 -8.94 -1.48 20.90
CA ASN A 64 -9.32 -1.86 22.28
C ASN A 64 -8.82 -0.86 23.29
#